data_406f54277d0e87cc815d6d3eb777bde9
#
_entry.id   406f54277d0e87cc815d6d3eb777bde9
#
_cell.length_a   1.000
_cell.length_b   1.000
_cell.length_c   1.000
_cell.angle_alpha   90.00
_cell.angle_beta   90.00
_cell.angle_gamma   90.00
#
_symmetry.space_group_name_H-M   'P 1'
#
loop_
_entity.id
_entity.type
_entity.pdbx_description
1 polymer ?
#
loop_
_entity_poly.entity_id
_entity_poly.type
_entity_poly.pdbx_seq_one_letter_code
_entity_poly.pdbx_strand_id
1 'polypeptide(L)'
;GIRDRLVTGVQTCALPIFAVLASWRSVEKSIAGFMVSLLVMESAMVGVFSVLDLFFFYIFWEAMLIPMYFLIGIWGSKYRIYAAIKFVLFTMVGSLLMLVGILYLYSQTTAQLGAASLAYEDMSRLILSSETHCWLFLAFALSFAIKIPLFPFHTWLPDAHTEAPTAGSIILAGGLLKMGGYGFLRFCVPLFPLDRTTVV
;
A
#
# COMPACT_ATOMS: atom_id res chain seq x y z
N GLY A 1 -13.96 -11.54 6.96
CA GLY A 1 -14.42 -11.48 8.35
C GLY A 1 -13.29 -11.46 9.38
N ILE A 2 -13.60 -11.88 10.62
CA ILE A 2 -12.66 -11.88 11.76
C ILE A 2 -11.43 -12.77 11.49
N ARG A 3 -11.62 -13.88 10.78
CA ARG A 3 -10.56 -14.84 10.46
C ARG A 3 -9.48 -14.24 9.57
N ASP A 4 -9.84 -13.41 8.61
CA ASP A 4 -8.90 -12.78 7.69
C ASP A 4 -8.07 -11.71 8.39
N ARG A 5 -8.68 -10.97 9.33
CA ARG A 5 -7.96 -9.97 10.15
C ARG A 5 -6.92 -10.61 11.06
N LEU A 6 -7.22 -11.77 11.65
CA LEU A 6 -6.28 -12.50 12.50
C LEU A 6 -5.09 -13.03 11.70
N VAL A 7 -5.33 -13.64 10.53
CA VAL A 7 -4.27 -14.18 9.67
C VAL A 7 -3.36 -13.05 9.18
N THR A 8 -3.94 -11.95 8.71
CA THR A 8 -3.18 -10.79 8.24
C THR A 8 -2.40 -10.13 9.38
N GLY A 9 -3.01 -9.97 10.56
CA GLY A 9 -2.35 -9.43 11.74
C GLY A 9 -1.16 -10.28 12.20
N VAL A 10 -1.33 -11.59 12.30
CA VAL A 10 -0.23 -12.53 12.69
C VAL A 10 0.90 -12.48 11.66
N GLN A 11 0.60 -12.47 10.36
CA GLN A 11 1.64 -12.38 9.33
C GLN A 11 2.40 -11.05 9.42
N THR A 12 1.69 -9.94 9.62
CA THR A 12 2.30 -8.61 9.71
C THR A 12 3.24 -8.51 10.91
N CYS A 13 2.87 -9.05 12.07
CA CYS A 13 3.72 -9.05 13.25
C CYS A 13 4.88 -10.07 13.17
N ALA A 14 4.72 -11.19 12.47
CA ALA A 14 5.76 -12.19 12.35
C ALA A 14 6.89 -11.79 11.37
N LEU A 15 6.54 -11.08 10.28
CA LEU A 15 7.50 -10.70 9.25
C LEU A 15 8.67 -9.85 9.77
N PRO A 16 8.47 -8.80 10.59
CA PRO A 16 9.57 -8.02 11.14
C PRO A 16 10.47 -8.82 12.06
N ILE A 17 9.92 -9.77 12.82
CA ILE A 17 10.73 -10.68 13.66
C ILE A 17 11.68 -11.50 12.79
N PHE A 18 11.17 -12.09 11.72
CA PHE A 18 12.01 -12.82 10.76
C PHE A 18 13.00 -11.92 10.05
N ALA A 19 12.61 -10.69 9.71
CA ALA A 19 13.49 -9.71 9.08
C ALA A 19 14.65 -9.32 10.01
N VAL A 20 14.37 -9.08 11.29
CA VAL A 20 15.41 -8.81 12.32
C VAL A 20 16.33 -10.01 12.49
N LEU A 21 15.79 -11.21 12.64
CA LEU A 21 16.59 -12.43 12.80
C LEU A 21 17.49 -12.70 11.59
N ALA A 22 16.95 -12.55 10.38
CA ALA A 22 17.71 -12.73 9.13
C ALA A 22 18.83 -11.69 8.95
N SER A 23 18.68 -10.52 9.56
CA SER A 23 19.65 -9.41 9.44
C SER A 23 20.64 -9.34 10.58
N TRP A 24 20.51 -10.20 11.60
CA TRP A 24 21.29 -10.12 12.84
C TRP A 24 22.80 -10.06 12.63
N ARG A 25 23.32 -10.75 11.60
CA ARG A 25 24.76 -10.80 11.29
C ARG A 25 25.13 -10.07 9.99
N SER A 26 24.15 -9.61 9.21
CA SER A 26 24.40 -9.04 7.88
C SER A 26 24.48 -7.51 7.88
N VAL A 27 24.00 -6.86 8.92
CA VAL A 27 23.98 -5.40 9.04
C VAL A 27 24.97 -4.95 10.09
N GLU A 28 26.09 -4.36 9.62
CA GLU A 28 27.15 -3.84 10.50
C GLU A 28 27.12 -2.30 10.58
N LYS A 29 26.55 -1.63 9.57
CA LYS A 29 26.52 -0.17 9.51
C LYS A 29 25.17 0.39 9.95
N SER A 30 25.19 1.39 10.84
CA SER A 30 24.01 2.16 11.25
C SER A 30 22.84 1.25 11.71
N ILE A 31 23.13 0.29 12.59
CA ILE A 31 22.18 -0.71 13.09
C ILE A 31 20.91 -0.05 13.66
N ALA A 32 21.08 1.04 14.44
CA ALA A 32 19.94 1.77 15.01
C ALA A 32 19.00 2.31 13.91
N GLY A 33 19.55 2.94 12.86
CA GLY A 33 18.75 3.45 11.72
C GLY A 33 18.04 2.32 10.97
N PHE A 34 18.68 1.17 10.82
CA PHE A 34 18.08 -0.01 10.22
C PHE A 34 16.89 -0.51 11.03
N MET A 35 17.05 -0.68 12.34
CA MET A 35 15.98 -1.13 13.24
C MET A 35 14.81 -0.14 13.29
N VAL A 36 15.09 1.16 13.35
CA VAL A 36 14.05 2.20 13.28
C VAL A 36 13.28 2.10 11.97
N SER A 37 13.96 1.91 10.83
CA SER A 37 13.31 1.76 9.52
C SER A 37 12.39 0.52 9.49
N LEU A 38 12.80 -0.60 10.09
CA LEU A 38 11.97 -1.81 10.20
C LEU A 38 10.73 -1.58 11.07
N LEU A 39 10.89 -0.92 12.23
CA LEU A 39 9.78 -0.65 13.15
C LEU A 39 8.77 0.36 12.55
N VAL A 40 9.25 1.41 11.87
CA VAL A 40 8.38 2.36 11.17
C VAL A 40 7.62 1.65 10.04
N MET A 41 8.30 0.77 9.31
CA MET A 41 7.67 -0.04 8.26
C MET A 41 6.56 -0.94 8.82
N GLU A 42 6.83 -1.64 9.94
CA GLU A 42 5.84 -2.47 10.61
C GLU A 42 4.64 -1.66 11.06
N SER A 43 4.87 -0.53 11.73
CA SER A 43 3.82 0.37 12.20
C SER A 43 2.92 0.84 11.06
N ALA A 44 3.52 1.21 9.92
CA ALA A 44 2.78 1.63 8.74
C ALA A 44 1.96 0.47 8.13
N MET A 45 2.54 -0.76 8.07
CA MET A 45 1.80 -1.94 7.60
C MET A 45 0.59 -2.26 8.50
N VAL A 46 0.76 -2.25 9.82
CA VAL A 46 -0.35 -2.44 10.76
C VAL A 46 -1.41 -1.37 10.55
N GLY A 47 -1.01 -0.11 10.36
CA GLY A 47 -1.91 0.99 10.04
C GLY A 47 -2.76 0.70 8.81
N VAL A 48 -2.15 0.30 7.68
CA VAL A 48 -2.89 -0.01 6.43
C VAL A 48 -3.97 -1.07 6.64
N PHE A 49 -3.68 -2.12 7.40
CA PHE A 49 -4.64 -3.22 7.62
C PHE A 49 -5.71 -2.93 8.68
N SER A 50 -5.48 -1.93 9.54
CA SER A 50 -6.36 -1.62 10.67
C SER A 50 -7.36 -0.51 10.38
N VAL A 51 -7.05 0.39 9.46
CA VAL A 51 -7.81 1.62 9.20
C VAL A 51 -9.03 1.35 8.32
N LEU A 52 -10.15 2.02 8.66
CA LEU A 52 -11.41 2.01 7.92
C LEU A 52 -11.67 3.34 7.18
N ASP A 53 -10.80 4.29 7.33
CA ASP A 53 -10.85 5.59 6.68
C ASP A 53 -9.86 5.63 5.51
N LEU A 54 -10.31 6.11 4.34
CA LEU A 54 -9.50 6.10 3.11
C LEU A 54 -8.32 7.07 3.18
N PHE A 55 -8.44 8.17 3.91
CA PHE A 55 -7.35 9.13 4.04
C PHE A 55 -6.21 8.57 4.89
N PHE A 56 -6.55 8.01 6.05
CA PHE A 56 -5.54 7.34 6.87
C PHE A 56 -4.96 6.10 6.19
N PHE A 57 -5.78 5.36 5.44
CA PHE A 57 -5.28 4.27 4.58
C PHE A 57 -4.21 4.80 3.62
N TYR A 58 -4.47 5.90 2.93
CA TYR A 58 -3.53 6.52 2.00
C TYR A 58 -2.26 6.99 2.71
N ILE A 59 -2.38 7.64 3.88
CA ILE A 59 -1.22 8.09 4.67
C ILE A 59 -0.31 6.89 5.03
N PHE A 60 -0.87 5.84 5.59
CA PHE A 60 -0.07 4.65 5.95
C PHE A 60 0.49 3.93 4.73
N TRP A 61 -0.26 3.94 3.62
CA TRP A 61 0.19 3.40 2.34
C TRP A 61 1.43 4.11 1.80
N GLU A 62 1.47 5.44 1.89
CA GLU A 62 2.62 6.26 1.49
C GLU A 62 3.75 6.22 2.52
N ALA A 63 3.43 6.22 3.81
CA ALA A 63 4.41 6.24 4.88
C ALA A 63 5.44 5.09 4.79
N MET A 64 5.07 3.97 4.17
CA MET A 64 5.98 2.85 3.97
C MET A 64 7.04 3.08 2.90
N LEU A 65 6.83 4.02 1.98
CA LEU A 65 7.81 4.28 0.92
C LEU A 65 9.10 4.84 1.51
N ILE A 66 8.99 5.68 2.54
CA ILE A 66 10.14 6.34 3.16
C ILE A 66 11.11 5.33 3.80
N PRO A 67 10.69 4.46 4.74
CA PRO A 67 11.61 3.50 5.32
C PRO A 67 12.11 2.45 4.31
N MET A 68 11.30 2.05 3.33
CA MET A 68 11.76 1.14 2.28
C MET A 68 12.80 1.79 1.37
N TYR A 69 12.63 3.07 1.02
CA TYR A 69 13.64 3.83 0.29
C TYR A 69 14.98 3.84 1.04
N PHE A 70 14.97 4.07 2.35
CA PHE A 70 16.19 4.03 3.16
C PHE A 70 16.76 2.62 3.27
N LEU A 71 15.93 1.60 3.47
CA LEU A 71 16.38 0.22 3.55
C LEU A 71 17.11 -0.22 2.26
N ILE A 72 16.57 0.10 1.11
CA ILE A 72 17.22 -0.20 -0.17
C ILE A 72 18.42 0.72 -0.40
N GLY A 73 18.26 2.02 -0.20
CA GLY A 73 19.24 3.04 -0.56
C GLY A 73 20.51 3.05 0.31
N ILE A 74 20.41 2.69 1.60
CA ILE A 74 21.54 2.72 2.53
C ILE A 74 22.18 1.33 2.63
N TRP A 75 21.40 0.30 2.84
CA TRP A 75 21.89 -1.08 3.11
C TRP A 75 21.78 -2.02 1.89
N GLY A 76 21.37 -1.50 0.75
CA GLY A 76 21.28 -2.26 -0.51
C GLY A 76 22.66 -2.48 -1.17
N SER A 77 22.66 -3.22 -2.27
CA SER A 77 23.84 -3.66 -3.02
C SER A 77 24.37 -2.58 -3.97
N LYS A 78 24.92 -2.95 -5.10
CA LYS A 78 25.68 -2.07 -6.01
C LYS A 78 24.83 -0.96 -6.66
N TYR A 79 23.63 -1.29 -7.14
CA TYR A 79 22.72 -0.37 -7.85
C TYR A 79 21.59 0.14 -6.96
N ARG A 80 21.77 0.12 -5.64
CA ARG A 80 20.76 0.44 -4.61
C ARG A 80 20.04 1.76 -4.82
N ILE A 81 20.75 2.82 -5.22
CA ILE A 81 20.14 4.16 -5.41
C ILE A 81 19.17 4.13 -6.60
N TYR A 82 19.58 3.54 -7.72
CA TYR A 82 18.71 3.37 -8.89
C TYR A 82 17.46 2.58 -8.55
N ALA A 83 17.62 1.43 -7.88
CA ALA A 83 16.51 0.58 -7.46
C ALA A 83 15.56 1.29 -6.48
N ALA A 84 16.10 2.02 -5.50
CA ALA A 84 15.31 2.79 -4.54
C ALA A 84 14.50 3.92 -5.21
N ILE A 85 15.11 4.68 -6.10
CA ILE A 85 14.43 5.75 -6.84
C ILE A 85 13.36 5.16 -7.76
N LYS A 86 13.68 4.11 -8.50
CA LYS A 86 12.73 3.43 -9.39
C LYS A 86 11.51 2.90 -8.62
N PHE A 87 11.74 2.26 -7.48
CA PHE A 87 10.68 1.79 -6.59
C PHE A 87 9.74 2.93 -6.16
N VAL A 88 10.31 4.03 -5.65
CA VAL A 88 9.53 5.18 -5.17
C VAL A 88 8.75 5.82 -6.32
N LEU A 89 9.38 6.07 -7.47
CA LEU A 89 8.72 6.72 -8.60
C LEU A 89 7.54 5.89 -9.13
N PHE A 90 7.73 4.57 -9.32
CA PHE A 90 6.64 3.71 -9.78
C PHE A 90 5.46 3.69 -8.82
N THR A 91 5.74 3.49 -7.53
CA THR A 91 4.69 3.38 -6.52
C THR A 91 3.99 4.71 -6.27
N MET A 92 4.73 5.83 -6.26
CA MET A 92 4.18 7.17 -6.06
C MET A 92 3.28 7.62 -7.22
N VAL A 93 3.66 7.34 -8.48
CA VAL A 93 2.81 7.67 -9.63
C VAL A 93 1.45 6.96 -9.54
N GLY A 94 1.45 5.69 -9.16
CA GLY A 94 0.21 4.94 -8.96
C GLY A 94 -0.65 5.50 -7.82
N SER A 95 -0.03 5.80 -6.70
CA SER A 95 -0.74 6.29 -5.52
C SER A 95 -1.29 7.71 -5.67
N LEU A 96 -0.65 8.57 -6.46
CA LEU A 96 -1.19 9.90 -6.78
C LEU A 96 -2.55 9.81 -7.50
N LEU A 97 -2.73 8.85 -8.39
CA LEU A 97 -4.03 8.62 -9.04
C LEU A 97 -5.09 8.18 -8.02
N MET A 98 -4.74 7.31 -7.08
CA MET A 98 -5.62 6.92 -5.97
C MET A 98 -5.97 8.13 -5.10
N LEU A 99 -5.02 9.02 -4.81
CA LEU A 99 -5.27 10.25 -4.04
C LEU A 99 -6.28 11.15 -4.74
N VAL A 100 -6.16 11.35 -6.05
CA VAL A 100 -7.15 12.12 -6.83
C VAL A 100 -8.53 11.49 -6.70
N GLY A 101 -8.63 10.16 -6.78
CA GLY A 101 -9.88 9.44 -6.55
C GLY A 101 -10.45 9.65 -5.15
N ILE A 102 -9.62 9.62 -4.10
CA ILE A 102 -10.02 9.88 -2.72
C ILE A 102 -10.55 11.30 -2.54
N LEU A 103 -9.85 12.29 -3.09
CA LEU A 103 -10.28 13.70 -3.03
C LEU A 103 -11.61 13.92 -3.78
N TYR A 104 -11.80 13.25 -4.90
CA TYR A 104 -13.07 13.29 -5.60
C TYR A 104 -14.20 12.70 -4.76
N LEU A 105 -14.01 11.51 -4.17
CA LEU A 105 -14.99 10.90 -3.27
C LEU A 105 -15.31 11.80 -2.07
N TYR A 106 -14.30 12.45 -1.49
CA TYR A 106 -14.49 13.42 -0.42
C TYR A 106 -15.39 14.59 -0.83
N SER A 107 -15.22 15.13 -2.06
CA SER A 107 -16.09 16.18 -2.57
C SER A 107 -17.53 15.70 -2.75
N GLN A 108 -17.72 14.43 -3.16
CA GLN A 108 -19.05 13.85 -3.34
C GLN A 108 -19.76 13.55 -2.02
N THR A 109 -19.03 13.13 -0.95
CA THR A 109 -19.65 12.99 0.38
C THR A 109 -20.17 14.30 0.89
N THR A 110 -19.44 15.40 0.72
CA THR A 110 -19.90 16.74 1.09
C THR A 110 -21.14 17.13 0.32
N ALA A 111 -21.20 16.87 -0.99
CA ALA A 111 -22.32 17.25 -1.84
C ALA A 111 -23.60 16.43 -1.59
N GLN A 112 -23.46 15.11 -1.34
CA GLN A 112 -24.61 14.21 -1.24
C GLN A 112 -25.07 13.96 0.21
N LEU A 113 -24.14 13.93 1.17
CA LEU A 113 -24.44 13.63 2.58
C LEU A 113 -24.49 14.89 3.45
N GLY A 114 -24.10 16.06 2.91
CA GLY A 114 -24.06 17.32 3.65
C GLY A 114 -22.92 17.43 4.67
N ALA A 115 -22.09 16.41 4.82
CA ALA A 115 -20.94 16.38 5.71
C ALA A 115 -19.74 15.76 4.99
N ALA A 116 -18.57 16.38 5.15
CA ALA A 116 -17.32 15.85 4.63
C ALA A 116 -16.90 14.61 5.42
N SER A 117 -16.81 13.46 4.75
CA SER A 117 -16.39 12.19 5.37
C SER A 117 -15.49 11.42 4.43
N LEU A 118 -14.49 10.74 5.01
CA LEU A 118 -13.58 9.82 4.33
C LEU A 118 -13.73 8.39 4.86
N ALA A 119 -14.73 8.19 5.75
CA ALA A 119 -15.06 6.87 6.26
C ALA A 119 -15.57 5.96 5.13
N TYR A 120 -15.09 4.73 5.14
CA TYR A 120 -15.48 3.71 4.15
C TYR A 120 -17.00 3.53 4.04
N GLU A 121 -17.71 3.57 5.17
CA GLU A 121 -19.17 3.38 5.21
C GLU A 121 -19.92 4.49 4.47
N ASP A 122 -19.51 5.73 4.64
CA ASP A 122 -20.14 6.88 3.97
C ASP A 122 -19.85 6.88 2.47
N MET A 123 -18.61 6.53 2.08
CA MET A 123 -18.26 6.42 0.67
C MET A 123 -19.03 5.30 -0.05
N SER A 124 -19.32 4.20 0.65
CA SER A 124 -20.11 3.10 0.09
C SER A 124 -21.56 3.45 -0.20
N ARG A 125 -22.10 4.52 0.41
CA ARG A 125 -23.47 5.02 0.23
C ARG A 125 -23.61 6.01 -0.92
N LEU A 126 -22.51 6.48 -1.51
CA LEU A 126 -22.54 7.46 -2.58
C LEU A 126 -23.21 6.90 -3.83
N ILE A 127 -24.06 7.72 -4.43
CA ILE A 127 -24.67 7.42 -5.73
C ILE A 127 -23.82 8.14 -6.80
N LEU A 128 -23.08 7.35 -7.57
CA LEU A 128 -22.19 7.85 -8.61
C LEU A 128 -22.68 7.36 -9.97
N SER A 129 -22.40 8.14 -11.04
CA SER A 129 -22.67 7.68 -12.39
C SER A 129 -21.80 6.48 -12.78
N SER A 130 -22.26 5.65 -13.69
CA SER A 130 -21.50 4.48 -14.17
C SER A 130 -20.13 4.86 -14.75
N GLU A 131 -20.04 5.98 -15.44
CA GLU A 131 -18.79 6.52 -15.97
C GLU A 131 -17.82 6.88 -14.84
N THR A 132 -18.30 7.60 -13.82
CA THR A 132 -17.48 7.96 -12.65
C THR A 132 -17.00 6.73 -11.89
N HIS A 133 -17.84 5.73 -11.73
CA HIS A 133 -17.45 4.44 -11.13
C HIS A 133 -16.29 3.79 -11.89
N CYS A 134 -16.34 3.77 -13.22
CA CYS A 134 -15.30 3.20 -14.06
C CYS A 134 -13.97 3.93 -13.88
N TRP A 135 -13.97 5.27 -13.92
CA TRP A 135 -12.75 6.06 -13.74
C TRP A 135 -12.14 5.91 -12.34
N LEU A 136 -12.97 5.91 -11.30
CA LEU A 136 -12.49 5.69 -9.94
C LEU A 136 -11.94 4.26 -9.75
N PHE A 137 -12.65 3.26 -10.28
CA PHE A 137 -12.16 1.88 -10.30
C PHE A 137 -10.77 1.80 -10.94
N LEU A 138 -10.59 2.40 -12.13
CA LEU A 138 -9.31 2.39 -12.83
C LEU A 138 -8.21 3.11 -12.04
N ALA A 139 -8.50 4.23 -11.41
CA ALA A 139 -7.52 4.97 -10.60
C ALA A 139 -7.03 4.16 -9.40
N PHE A 140 -7.95 3.52 -8.67
CA PHE A 140 -7.61 2.65 -7.54
C PHE A 140 -6.95 1.35 -8.00
N ALA A 141 -7.52 0.70 -9.03
CA ALA A 141 -7.00 -0.55 -9.58
C ALA A 141 -5.57 -0.39 -10.11
N LEU A 142 -5.27 0.72 -10.77
CA LEU A 142 -3.91 0.99 -11.27
C LEU A 142 -2.91 1.19 -10.12
N SER A 143 -3.30 1.90 -9.07
CA SER A 143 -2.46 2.04 -7.88
C SER A 143 -2.13 0.68 -7.26
N PHE A 144 -3.13 -0.17 -7.09
CA PHE A 144 -2.95 -1.50 -6.54
C PHE A 144 -2.20 -2.43 -7.49
N ALA A 145 -2.44 -2.35 -8.81
CA ALA A 145 -1.75 -3.11 -9.85
C ALA A 145 -0.24 -2.81 -9.89
N ILE A 146 0.14 -1.55 -9.70
CA ILE A 146 1.55 -1.15 -9.59
C ILE A 146 2.19 -1.76 -8.35
N LYS A 147 1.47 -1.76 -7.23
CA LYS A 147 1.98 -2.31 -5.95
C LYS A 147 2.04 -3.85 -5.97
N ILE A 148 1.10 -4.54 -6.62
CA ILE A 148 1.07 -6.01 -6.80
C ILE A 148 2.09 -6.49 -7.85
N PRO A 149 2.84 -5.66 -8.48
CA PRO A 149 3.54 -5.61 -9.75
C PRO A 149 2.90 -6.44 -10.87
N LEU A 150 1.70 -6.04 -11.27
CA LEU A 150 1.05 -6.65 -12.44
C LEU A 150 1.71 -6.16 -13.73
N PHE A 151 1.74 -7.00 -14.75
CA PHE A 151 2.19 -6.58 -16.08
C PHE A 151 1.29 -5.44 -16.62
N PRO A 152 1.86 -4.37 -17.18
CA PRO A 152 3.26 -4.09 -17.49
C PRO A 152 4.05 -3.35 -16.38
N PHE A 153 3.46 -3.11 -15.20
CA PHE A 153 4.01 -2.26 -14.13
C PHE A 153 4.96 -2.97 -13.16
N HIS A 154 5.45 -4.16 -13.51
CA HIS A 154 6.24 -5.04 -12.63
C HIS A 154 7.75 -4.75 -12.61
N THR A 155 8.25 -3.89 -13.53
CA THR A 155 9.69 -3.74 -13.76
C THR A 155 10.49 -3.15 -12.59
N TRP A 156 9.83 -2.56 -11.62
CA TRP A 156 10.47 -2.04 -10.40
C TRP A 156 10.81 -3.16 -9.39
N LEU A 157 10.02 -4.24 -9.37
CA LEU A 157 10.15 -5.30 -8.37
C LEU A 157 11.47 -6.09 -8.47
N PRO A 158 11.91 -6.58 -9.65
CA PRO A 158 13.18 -7.28 -9.77
C PRO A 158 14.36 -6.44 -9.27
N ASP A 159 14.41 -5.16 -9.66
CA ASP A 159 15.49 -4.26 -9.24
C ASP A 159 15.46 -4.01 -7.73
N ALA A 160 14.28 -3.74 -7.17
CA ALA A 160 14.12 -3.54 -5.74
C ALA A 160 14.50 -4.79 -4.94
N HIS A 161 14.10 -5.99 -5.41
CA HIS A 161 14.38 -7.26 -4.73
C HIS A 161 15.84 -7.67 -4.76
N THR A 162 16.52 -7.47 -5.90
CA THR A 162 17.95 -7.83 -6.05
C THR A 162 18.85 -6.89 -5.26
N GLU A 163 18.48 -5.63 -5.15
CA GLU A 163 19.29 -4.64 -4.46
C GLU A 163 18.98 -4.51 -2.97
N ALA A 164 17.76 -4.87 -2.52
CA ALA A 164 17.37 -4.77 -1.13
C ALA A 164 18.17 -5.72 -0.21
N PRO A 165 18.47 -5.32 1.04
CA PRO A 165 18.99 -6.25 2.03
C PRO A 165 17.97 -7.35 2.31
N THR A 166 18.41 -8.50 2.82
CA THR A 166 17.55 -9.68 3.07
C THR A 166 16.27 -9.34 3.84
N ALA A 167 16.37 -8.52 4.89
CA ALA A 167 15.20 -8.07 5.65
C ALA A 167 14.24 -7.23 4.79
N GLY A 168 14.77 -6.34 3.96
CA GLY A 168 13.98 -5.54 3.02
C GLY A 168 13.21 -6.42 2.05
N SER A 169 13.86 -7.43 1.48
CA SER A 169 13.23 -8.41 0.58
C SER A 169 12.15 -9.25 1.27
N ILE A 170 12.36 -9.65 2.54
CA ILE A 170 11.35 -10.38 3.32
C ILE A 170 10.08 -9.53 3.50
N ILE A 171 10.23 -8.27 3.90
CA ILE A 171 9.10 -7.36 4.11
C ILE A 171 8.42 -7.01 2.79
N LEU A 172 9.20 -6.76 1.72
CA LEU A 172 8.69 -6.45 0.40
C LEU A 172 7.80 -7.58 -0.13
N ALA A 173 8.27 -8.82 -0.11
CA ALA A 173 7.52 -9.98 -0.58
C ALA A 173 6.39 -10.39 0.37
N GLY A 174 6.65 -10.36 1.69
CA GLY A 174 5.71 -10.82 2.70
C GLY A 174 4.60 -9.83 3.04
N GLY A 175 4.88 -8.51 2.97
CA GLY A 175 3.98 -7.44 3.38
C GLY A 175 3.53 -6.56 2.21
N LEU A 176 4.45 -5.81 1.59
CA LEU A 176 4.10 -4.75 0.63
C LEU A 176 3.29 -5.25 -0.56
N LEU A 177 3.65 -6.37 -1.17
CA LEU A 177 2.91 -6.92 -2.31
C LEU A 177 1.50 -7.34 -1.92
N LYS A 178 1.34 -7.95 -0.74
CA LYS A 178 0.03 -8.41 -0.25
C LYS A 178 -0.92 -7.27 0.08
N MET A 179 -0.39 -6.11 0.48
CA MET A 179 -1.22 -4.93 0.72
C MET A 179 -1.91 -4.42 -0.55
N GLY A 180 -1.26 -4.54 -1.71
CA GLY A 180 -1.91 -4.23 -2.99
C GLY A 180 -3.14 -5.11 -3.21
N GLY A 181 -3.01 -6.42 -2.98
CA GLY A 181 -4.14 -7.37 -3.04
C GLY A 181 -5.22 -7.05 -2.01
N TYR A 182 -4.82 -6.72 -0.77
CA TYR A 182 -5.76 -6.29 0.26
C TYR A 182 -6.54 -5.04 -0.14
N GLY A 183 -5.85 -4.00 -0.62
CA GLY A 183 -6.48 -2.76 -1.08
C GLY A 183 -7.47 -3.01 -2.23
N PHE A 184 -7.09 -3.86 -3.18
CA PHE A 184 -7.95 -4.23 -4.29
C PHE A 184 -9.25 -4.92 -3.81
N LEU A 185 -9.14 -5.92 -2.94
CA LEU A 185 -10.28 -6.67 -2.42
C LEU A 185 -11.10 -5.87 -1.40
N ARG A 186 -10.48 -5.00 -0.63
CA ARG A 186 -11.12 -4.26 0.45
C ARG A 186 -11.81 -2.98 -0.03
N PHE A 187 -11.21 -2.27 -0.98
CA PHE A 187 -11.68 -0.97 -1.43
C PHE A 187 -12.15 -0.99 -2.89
N CYS A 188 -11.36 -1.52 -3.81
CA CYS A 188 -11.66 -1.41 -5.24
C CYS A 188 -12.93 -2.16 -5.61
N VAL A 189 -13.02 -3.44 -5.27
CA VAL A 189 -14.17 -4.28 -5.62
C VAL A 189 -15.46 -3.85 -4.92
N PRO A 190 -15.49 -3.58 -3.59
CA PRO A 190 -16.73 -3.23 -2.91
C PRO A 190 -17.21 -1.80 -3.15
N LEU A 191 -16.28 -0.82 -3.31
CA LEU A 191 -16.66 0.58 -3.54
C LEU A 191 -17.12 0.82 -4.98
N PHE A 192 -16.58 0.06 -5.95
CA PHE A 192 -16.83 0.24 -7.38
C PHE A 192 -17.33 -1.04 -8.04
N PRO A 193 -18.48 -1.61 -7.63
CA PRO A 193 -19.04 -2.80 -8.29
C PRO A 193 -19.40 -2.45 -9.75
N LEU A 194 -18.98 -3.32 -10.67
CA LEU A 194 -19.20 -3.15 -12.11
C LEU A 194 -20.68 -3.29 -12.50
N ASP A 195 -21.52 -3.90 -11.65
CA ASP A 195 -22.94 -4.13 -11.86
C ASP A 195 -23.78 -3.49 -10.74
N ARG A 196 -23.97 -2.18 -10.79
CA ARG A 196 -25.01 -1.52 -9.97
C ARG A 196 -26.38 -1.44 -10.64
N THR A 197 -26.60 -2.16 -11.72
CA THR A 197 -27.94 -2.26 -12.37
C THR A 197 -28.93 -3.15 -11.62
N THR A 198 -28.54 -3.77 -10.50
CA THR A 198 -29.37 -4.75 -9.77
C THR A 198 -29.63 -4.42 -8.29
N VAL A 199 -29.44 -3.16 -7.87
CA VAL A 199 -29.89 -2.75 -6.53
C VAL A 199 -30.81 -1.54 -6.68
N VAL A 200 -32.06 -1.82 -7.04
CA VAL A 200 -33.24 -1.00 -6.80
C VAL A 200 -34.11 -1.76 -5.79
#